data_f88929b5bc009fe5b2a0a62623f675c1
#
_entry.id   f88929b5bc009fe5b2a0a62623f675c1
#
_cell.length_a   1.000
_cell.length_b   1.000
_cell.length_c   1.000
_cell.angle_alpha   90.00
_cell.angle_beta   90.00
_cell.angle_gamma   90.00
#
_symmetry.space_group_name_H-M   'P 1'
#
loop_
_entity.id
_entity.type
_entity.pdbx_description
1 polymer ?
#
loop_
_entity_poly.entity_id
_entity_poly.type
_entity_poly.pdbx_seq_one_letter_code
_entity_poly.pdbx_strand_id
1 'polypeptide(L)' 'MTNSKTSEPLEVCWQVFDAASSRIMRCAIFGAVTIDVELRIGYFGDAPLRSQIVPDIQSARGLAQDWLEAMRAASKDD' A
#
# COMPACT_ATOMS: atom_id res chain seq x y z
N MET A 1 -23.27 -0.12 -13.70
CA MET A 1 -22.72 -0.14 -13.51
C MET A 1 -22.00 -0.30 -12.84
N THR A 2 -21.62 -0.48 -12.63
CA THR A 2 -21.01 -0.67 -12.05
C THR A 2 -20.13 -0.54 -11.59
N ASN A 3 -19.68 -0.60 -11.31
CA ASN A 3 -18.90 -0.67 -10.86
C ASN A 3 -18.12 -0.55 -10.34
N SER A 4 -17.91 -0.49 -10.21
CA SER A 4 -17.24 -0.48 -9.74
C SER A 4 -16.57 -0.59 -8.98
N LYS A 5 -16.38 -0.67 -8.48
CA LYS A 5 -15.78 -0.81 -7.75
C LYS A 5 -14.56 -0.77 -7.73
N THR A 6 -14.33 -0.29 -8.02
CA THR A 6 -13.16 -0.47 -8.09
C THR A 6 -12.39 -0.06 -7.13
N SER A 7 -11.38 -0.37 -6.90
CA SER A 7 -10.56 -0.20 -5.91
C SER A 7 -9.59 0.83 -6.18
N GLU A 8 -10.04 2.00 -6.37
CA GLU A 8 -9.14 3.12 -6.50
C GLU A 8 -8.70 3.57 -5.13
N PRO A 9 -7.42 3.80 -4.93
CA PRO A 9 -6.96 4.24 -3.62
C PRO A 9 -7.39 5.65 -3.31
N LEU A 10 -7.61 5.91 -2.04
CA LEU A 10 -7.85 7.26 -1.56
C LEU A 10 -6.58 8.10 -1.66
N GLU A 11 -5.45 7.44 -1.45
CA GLU A 11 -4.16 8.12 -1.47
C GLU A 11 -3.07 7.10 -1.72
N VAL A 12 -2.11 7.43 -2.57
CA VAL A 12 -0.93 6.58 -2.77
C VAL A 12 0.17 7.15 -1.89
N CYS A 13 0.64 6.34 -0.94
CA CYS A 13 1.65 6.80 0.01
C CYS A 13 3.03 6.80 -0.62
N TRP A 14 3.38 5.74 -1.34
CA TRP A 14 4.66 5.69 -2.05
C TRP A 14 4.62 4.61 -3.13
N GLN A 15 5.53 4.74 -4.08
CA GLN A 15 5.73 3.75 -5.12
C GLN A 15 7.22 3.61 -5.37
N VAL A 16 7.68 2.38 -5.59
CA VAL A 16 9.07 2.15 -5.94
C VAL A 16 9.13 1.12 -7.06
N PHE A 17 10.13 1.26 -7.90
CA PHE A 17 10.35 0.32 -8.97
C PHE A 17 11.25 -0.79 -8.46
N ASP A 18 10.79 -2.03 -8.63
CA ASP A 18 11.57 -3.18 -8.22
C ASP A 18 12.31 -3.70 -9.45
N ALA A 19 13.57 -3.40 -9.55
CA ALA A 19 14.36 -3.77 -10.70
C ALA A 19 14.47 -5.29 -10.87
N ALA A 20 14.44 -6.01 -9.78
CA ALA A 20 14.56 -7.46 -9.85
C ALA A 20 13.39 -8.10 -10.58
N SER A 21 12.20 -7.58 -10.38
CA SER A 21 11.01 -8.13 -11.03
C SER A 21 10.51 -7.27 -12.18
N SER A 22 11.10 -6.09 -12.36
CA SER A 22 10.66 -5.11 -13.35
C SER A 22 9.23 -4.68 -13.10
N ARG A 23 8.83 -4.57 -11.86
CA ARG A 23 7.47 -4.23 -11.48
C ARG A 23 7.48 -3.08 -10.51
N ILE A 24 6.33 -2.42 -10.38
CA ILE A 24 6.17 -1.30 -9.46
C ILE A 24 5.49 -1.81 -8.20
N MET A 25 6.12 -1.58 -7.06
CA MET A 25 5.51 -1.87 -5.78
C MET A 25 4.90 -0.59 -5.24
N ARG A 26 3.69 -0.68 -4.75
CA ARG A 26 2.93 0.48 -4.34
C ARG A 26 2.32 0.24 -2.97
N CYS A 27 2.34 1.29 -2.13
CA CYS A 27 1.64 1.27 -0.86
C CYS A 27 0.58 2.36 -0.92
N ALA A 28 -0.65 1.99 -0.70
CA ALA A 28 -1.76 2.92 -0.87
C ALA A 28 -2.84 2.69 0.17
N ILE A 29 -3.64 3.73 0.40
CA ILE A 29 -4.72 3.72 1.38
C ILE A 29 -6.03 3.57 0.63
N PHE A 30 -6.85 2.63 1.08
CA PHE A 30 -8.16 2.37 0.47
C PHE A 30 -9.25 2.56 1.51
N GLY A 31 -10.44 2.88 1.04
CA GLY A 31 -11.58 2.96 1.93
C GLY A 31 -12.01 1.57 2.37
N ALA A 32 -12.41 1.44 3.63
CA ALA A 32 -12.95 0.19 4.12
C ALA A 32 -14.46 0.33 4.19
N VAL A 33 -15.12 -0.74 4.59
CA VAL A 33 -16.58 -0.74 4.69
C VAL A 33 -17.05 0.19 5.79
N THR A 34 -16.22 0.39 6.78
CA THR A 34 -16.53 1.24 7.91
C THR A 34 -15.82 2.57 7.75
N ILE A 35 -15.72 3.34 8.83
CA ILE A 35 -15.00 4.60 8.81
C ILE A 35 -13.49 4.40 8.83
N ASP A 36 -13.06 3.18 9.09
CA ASP A 36 -11.64 2.87 9.06
C ASP A 36 -11.12 2.91 7.64
N VAL A 37 -9.80 2.83 7.50
CA VAL A 37 -9.18 2.73 6.18
C VAL A 37 -8.28 1.51 6.15
N GLU A 38 -7.95 1.08 4.94
CA GLU A 38 -7.12 -0.09 4.77
C GLU A 38 -5.83 0.31 4.05
N LEU A 39 -4.69 -0.01 4.63
CA LEU A 39 -3.41 0.21 3.98
C LEU A 39 -3.00 -1.07 3.29
N ARG A 40 -2.68 -1.00 2.00
CA ARG A 40 -2.26 -2.16 1.22
C ARG A 40 -0.93 -1.91 0.57
N ILE A 41 -0.08 -2.93 0.57
CA ILE A 41 1.19 -2.88 -0.14
C ILE A 41 1.26 -4.07 -1.07
N GLY A 42 1.68 -3.85 -2.30
CA GLY A 42 1.81 -4.93 -3.26
C GLY A 42 2.23 -4.40 -4.61
N TYR A 43 2.41 -5.31 -5.56
CA TYR A 43 2.78 -4.91 -6.92
C TYR A 43 1.55 -4.38 -7.63
N PHE A 44 1.78 -3.33 -8.39
CA PHE A 44 0.71 -2.68 -9.13
C PHE A 44 0.05 -3.70 -10.06
N GLY A 45 -1.26 -3.81 -9.95
CA GLY A 45 -2.03 -4.74 -10.77
C GLY A 45 -2.26 -6.09 -10.14
N ASP A 46 -1.61 -6.40 -9.03
CA ASP A 46 -1.77 -7.70 -8.37
C ASP A 46 -2.49 -7.56 -7.04
N ALA A 47 -2.85 -8.69 -6.48
CA ALA A 47 -3.43 -8.71 -5.15
C ALA A 47 -2.41 -8.20 -4.14
N PRO A 48 -2.85 -7.57 -3.06
CA PRO A 48 -1.90 -7.04 -2.09
C PRO A 48 -1.11 -8.15 -1.41
N LEU A 49 0.15 -7.87 -1.16
CA LEU A 49 1.01 -8.77 -0.41
C LEU A 49 0.73 -8.67 1.08
N ARG A 50 0.29 -7.50 1.52
CA ARG A 50 0.04 -7.24 2.92
C ARG A 50 -0.98 -6.12 3.03
N SER A 51 -1.86 -6.23 4.00
CA SER A 51 -2.81 -5.15 4.24
C SER A 51 -3.11 -5.08 5.73
N GLN A 52 -3.59 -3.91 6.15
CA GLN A 52 -3.92 -3.70 7.55
C GLN A 52 -4.98 -2.61 7.65
N ILE A 53 -5.99 -2.86 8.49
CA ILE A 53 -7.02 -1.88 8.76
C ILE A 53 -6.52 -0.97 9.88
N VAL A 54 -6.65 0.33 9.69
CA VAL A 54 -6.26 1.31 10.70
C VAL A 54 -7.38 2.33 10.85
N PRO A 55 -7.42 3.05 11.95
CA PRO A 55 -8.58 3.91 12.24
C PRO A 55 -8.69 5.17 11.39
N ASP A 56 -7.59 5.65 10.84
CA ASP A 56 -7.66 6.89 10.06
C ASP A 56 -6.50 6.99 9.09
N ILE A 57 -6.56 7.99 8.24
CA ILE A 57 -5.57 8.18 7.18
C ILE A 57 -4.21 8.52 7.76
N GLN A 58 -4.18 9.27 8.83
CA GLN A 58 -2.91 9.67 9.43
C GLN A 58 -2.17 8.45 9.98
N SER A 59 -2.89 7.54 10.62
CA SER A 59 -2.29 6.29 11.09
C SER A 59 -1.78 5.46 9.93
N ALA A 60 -2.53 5.45 8.83
CA ALA A 60 -2.13 4.71 7.64
C ALA A 60 -0.83 5.27 7.05
N ARG A 61 -0.72 6.60 7.02
CA ARG A 61 0.49 7.22 6.50
C ARG A 61 1.72 6.86 7.33
N GLY A 62 1.57 6.85 8.64
CA GLY A 62 2.66 6.46 9.52
C GLY A 62 3.08 5.02 9.32
N LEU A 63 2.10 4.14 9.20
CA LEU A 63 2.38 2.73 8.97
C LEU A 63 3.03 2.52 7.61
N ALA A 64 2.58 3.26 6.60
CA ALA A 64 3.17 3.17 5.27
C ALA A 64 4.65 3.55 5.30
N GLN A 65 4.98 4.57 6.06
CA GLN A 65 6.36 5.00 6.20
C GLN A 65 7.19 3.91 6.90
N ASP A 66 6.62 3.30 7.93
CA ASP A 66 7.30 2.21 8.63
C ASP A 66 7.57 1.04 7.69
N TRP A 67 6.60 0.70 6.86
CA TRP A 67 6.77 -0.39 5.91
C TRP A 67 7.85 -0.07 4.87
N LEU A 68 7.90 1.18 4.43
CA LEU A 68 8.92 1.60 3.49
C LEU A 68 10.31 1.49 4.10
N GLU A 69 10.45 1.94 5.34
CA GLU A 69 11.73 1.87 6.01
C GLU A 69 12.17 0.45 6.24
N ALA A 70 11.24 -0.43 6.60
CA ALA A 70 11.55 -1.83 6.79
C ALA A 70 12.02 -2.47 5.49
N MET A 71 11.37 -2.10 4.38
CA MET A 71 11.74 -2.62 3.09
C MET A 71 13.11 -2.15 2.66
N ARG A 72 13.41 -0.89 2.91
CA ARG A 72 14.73 -0.35 2.60
C ARG A 72 15.81 -1.00 3.44
N ALA A 73 15.53 -1.23 4.72
CA ALA A 73 16.49 -1.87 5.59
C ALA A 73 16.80 -3.29 5.14
N ALA A 74 15.77 -4.01 4.70
CA ALA A 74 15.96 -5.36 4.20
C ALA A 74 16.78 -5.36 2.93
N SER A 75 16.54 -4.39 2.06
CA SER A 75 17.26 -4.28 0.82
C SER A 75 18.71 -3.95 1.01
N LYS A 76 19.03 -3.20 2.04
CA LYS A 76 20.37 -2.80 2.29
C LYS A 76 21.20 -3.87 2.90
N ASP A 77 20.56 -4.90 3.31
CA ASP A 77 21.27 -5.87 4.01
C ASP A 77 21.90 -6.80 3.11
N ASP A 78 22.92 -6.67 2.64
CA ASP A 78 23.54 -7.63 1.87
C ASP A 78 24.95 -7.57 1.93
#